data_9d9dea2bb7315037088148480577afe1
#
_entry.id   9d9dea2bb7315037088148480577afe1
#
_cell.length_a   1.000
_cell.length_b   1.000
_cell.length_c   1.000
_cell.angle_alpha   90.00
_cell.angle_beta   90.00
_cell.angle_gamma   90.00
#
_symmetry.space_group_name_H-M   'P 1'
#
loop_
_entity.id
_entity.type
_entity.pdbx_description
1 polymer ?
#
loop_
_entity_poly.entity_id
_entity_poly.type
_entity_poly.pdbx_seq_one_letter_code
_entity_poly.pdbx_strand_id
1 'polypeptide(L)'
;TSIRHRPPDPQAMYAGREVFAELAEPARKRGMKLYVRHYQPSQEATRYLDGFESVLAVDHAGRPHNKPCWNHPDYRGYLLGTMRDMFETYPLDGLQYGAERPTPMTDVIFGGKGFICFCEHCQARGKRSGINVDRAREGGKVLCDLVTALTKGTARTPDGVMAEFLAVLLKYPEVLAWERLWHDSGNEVHKLLYDALKAIRPQVEVGRHVDHRQSSWDLFYRAGSRYQDMPDHVDFIKPIVYHDILGPRLQQNYLEPLQQGLLKELTLPQSLDLFYAWFGHSRDAEPGVELLAEGLSPQYVYNETKRAVEGAAGRAAVYAGIGLDIPSGSGWGTDVWQSDPEEVYAVVEKAFTAGAAGIVASREYEEITTASLQVVGRAVRDVWETR
;
A
#
# COMPACT_ATOMS: atom_id res chain seq x y z
N THR A 1 -23.33 -12.31 -1.91
CA THR A 1 -21.97 -12.89 -2.09
C THR A 1 -21.93 -14.36 -1.79
N SER A 2 -21.06 -15.10 -2.48
CA SER A 2 -20.77 -16.53 -2.22
C SER A 2 -19.76 -16.72 -1.07
N ILE A 3 -19.05 -15.66 -0.68
CA ILE A 3 -18.05 -15.70 0.39
C ILE A 3 -18.75 -15.74 1.75
N ARG A 4 -18.30 -16.65 2.62
CA ARG A 4 -18.85 -16.83 3.97
C ARG A 4 -17.72 -17.04 4.98
N HIS A 5 -17.87 -16.46 6.17
CA HIS A 5 -16.99 -16.78 7.29
C HIS A 5 -17.23 -18.22 7.75
N ARG A 6 -16.14 -18.94 7.97
CA ARG A 6 -16.18 -20.20 8.73
C ARG A 6 -16.42 -19.89 10.21
N PRO A 7 -16.96 -20.85 10.98
CA PRO A 7 -16.99 -20.69 12.44
C PRO A 7 -15.60 -20.34 12.97
N PRO A 8 -15.50 -19.37 13.90
CA PRO A 8 -14.22 -19.01 14.46
C PRO A 8 -13.59 -20.21 15.20
N ASP A 9 -12.26 -20.28 15.16
CA ASP A 9 -11.52 -21.23 15.97
C ASP A 9 -11.79 -20.93 17.46
N PRO A 10 -12.33 -21.88 18.24
CA PRO A 10 -12.59 -21.65 19.65
C PRO A 10 -11.34 -21.35 20.49
N GLN A 11 -10.15 -21.66 19.96
CA GLN A 11 -8.87 -21.40 20.61
C GLN A 11 -8.22 -20.07 20.15
N ALA A 12 -8.84 -19.35 19.22
CA ALA A 12 -8.35 -18.04 18.82
C ALA A 12 -8.37 -17.07 20.01
N MET A 13 -7.37 -16.20 20.11
CA MET A 13 -7.15 -15.26 21.23
C MET A 13 -8.40 -14.45 21.60
N TYR A 14 -9.23 -14.11 20.63
CA TYR A 14 -10.44 -13.29 20.80
C TYR A 14 -11.73 -14.07 20.55
N ALA A 15 -11.68 -15.41 20.54
CA ALA A 15 -12.88 -16.23 20.33
C ALA A 15 -13.94 -15.95 21.40
N GLY A 16 -15.16 -15.68 20.95
CA GLY A 16 -16.29 -15.38 21.83
C GLY A 16 -16.25 -14.00 22.50
N ARG A 17 -15.36 -13.10 22.09
CA ARG A 17 -15.28 -11.72 22.60
C ARG A 17 -15.78 -10.73 21.56
N GLU A 18 -16.52 -9.73 22.04
CA GLU A 18 -17.00 -8.58 21.25
C GLU A 18 -16.01 -7.41 21.40
N VAL A 19 -14.81 -7.57 20.83
CA VAL A 19 -13.65 -6.67 21.07
C VAL A 19 -14.00 -5.19 20.81
N PHE A 20 -14.74 -4.89 19.74
CA PHE A 20 -15.11 -3.50 19.44
C PHE A 20 -16.09 -2.95 20.46
N ALA A 21 -17.06 -3.73 20.93
CA ALA A 21 -17.97 -3.34 21.99
C ALA A 21 -17.24 -3.10 23.30
N GLU A 22 -16.30 -3.99 23.65
CA GLU A 22 -15.48 -3.89 24.86
C GLU A 22 -14.58 -2.64 24.87
N LEU A 23 -14.07 -2.21 23.71
CA LEU A 23 -13.18 -1.06 23.56
C LEU A 23 -13.95 0.29 23.45
N ALA A 24 -15.17 0.29 22.95
CA ALA A 24 -15.89 1.51 22.61
C ALA A 24 -16.12 2.42 23.83
N GLU A 25 -16.60 1.87 24.95
CA GLU A 25 -16.86 2.66 26.16
C GLU A 25 -15.58 3.20 26.84
N PRO A 26 -14.52 2.41 27.02
CA PRO A 26 -13.22 2.91 27.52
C PRO A 26 -12.62 4.01 26.64
N ALA A 27 -12.72 3.89 25.31
CA ALA A 27 -12.24 4.91 24.38
C ALA A 27 -13.04 6.22 24.53
N ARG A 28 -14.35 6.13 24.50
CA ARG A 28 -15.26 7.28 24.65
C ARG A 28 -15.03 8.02 25.98
N LYS A 29 -14.87 7.31 27.09
CA LYS A 29 -14.58 7.93 28.40
C LYS A 29 -13.27 8.73 28.44
N ARG A 30 -12.35 8.43 27.53
CA ARG A 30 -11.07 9.12 27.39
C ARG A 30 -11.04 10.15 26.26
N GLY A 31 -12.19 10.42 25.64
CA GLY A 31 -12.28 11.31 24.48
C GLY A 31 -11.58 10.77 23.22
N MET A 32 -11.34 9.45 23.17
CA MET A 32 -10.70 8.79 22.04
C MET A 32 -11.73 8.32 21.02
N LYS A 33 -11.43 8.48 19.74
CA LYS A 33 -12.19 7.88 18.64
C LYS A 33 -11.69 6.46 18.40
N LEU A 34 -12.61 5.57 18.01
CA LEU A 34 -12.31 4.18 17.69
C LEU A 34 -12.41 3.96 16.19
N TYR A 35 -11.27 3.72 15.55
CA TYR A 35 -11.18 3.39 14.12
C TYR A 35 -10.90 1.92 13.91
N VAL A 36 -11.55 1.34 12.90
CA VAL A 36 -11.17 0.03 12.43
C VAL A 36 -10.22 0.15 11.25
N ARG A 37 -9.15 -0.65 11.26
CA ARG A 37 -8.28 -0.83 10.11
C ARG A 37 -8.67 -2.11 9.38
N HIS A 38 -9.06 -1.97 8.12
CA HIS A 38 -9.39 -3.11 7.29
C HIS A 38 -8.36 -3.26 6.17
N TYR A 39 -7.65 -4.38 6.20
CA TYR A 39 -6.79 -4.81 5.12
C TYR A 39 -7.55 -5.67 4.12
N GLN A 40 -7.18 -5.52 2.87
CA GLN A 40 -7.65 -6.43 1.85
C GLN A 40 -7.13 -7.85 2.13
N PRO A 41 -8.02 -8.84 2.26
CA PRO A 41 -7.62 -10.23 2.45
C PRO A 41 -6.78 -10.73 1.26
N SER A 42 -5.90 -11.69 1.51
CA SER A 42 -5.11 -12.40 0.52
C SER A 42 -5.60 -13.85 0.36
N GLN A 43 -4.93 -14.64 -0.46
CA GLN A 43 -5.24 -16.06 -0.61
C GLN A 43 -5.28 -16.82 0.73
N GLU A 44 -4.55 -16.37 1.74
CA GLU A 44 -4.59 -16.97 3.08
C GLU A 44 -5.96 -16.90 3.73
N ALA A 45 -6.81 -15.97 3.27
CA ALA A 45 -8.19 -15.87 3.73
C ALA A 45 -9.04 -17.12 3.43
N THR A 46 -8.61 -17.96 2.49
CA THR A 46 -9.23 -19.26 2.23
C THR A 46 -9.24 -20.19 3.44
N ARG A 47 -8.40 -19.91 4.45
CA ARG A 47 -8.38 -20.66 5.72
C ARG A 47 -9.60 -20.36 6.58
N TYR A 48 -10.20 -19.17 6.47
CA TYR A 48 -11.33 -18.72 7.29
C TYR A 48 -12.53 -18.21 6.49
N LEU A 49 -12.42 -18.14 5.15
CA LEU A 49 -13.49 -17.73 4.24
C LEU A 49 -13.76 -18.83 3.22
N ASP A 50 -14.94 -19.41 3.25
CA ASP A 50 -15.42 -20.29 2.19
C ASP A 50 -15.76 -19.48 0.93
N GLY A 51 -15.47 -20.02 -0.23
CA GLY A 51 -15.73 -19.39 -1.52
C GLY A 51 -14.73 -18.30 -1.92
N PHE A 52 -13.71 -18.03 -1.11
CA PHE A 52 -12.75 -16.96 -1.40
C PHE A 52 -11.85 -17.26 -2.59
N GLU A 53 -11.59 -18.54 -2.89
CA GLU A 53 -10.82 -18.96 -4.07
C GLU A 53 -11.43 -18.49 -5.38
N SER A 54 -12.77 -18.45 -5.45
CA SER A 54 -13.49 -18.08 -6.68
C SER A 54 -13.32 -16.61 -7.07
N VAL A 55 -12.94 -15.76 -6.12
CA VAL A 55 -12.79 -14.32 -6.34
C VAL A 55 -11.34 -13.87 -6.55
N LEU A 56 -10.38 -14.80 -6.54
CA LEU A 56 -8.98 -14.48 -6.78
C LEU A 56 -8.77 -13.92 -8.20
N ALA A 57 -7.85 -13.00 -8.32
CA ALA A 57 -7.41 -12.50 -9.61
C ALA A 57 -6.75 -13.62 -10.43
N VAL A 58 -6.77 -13.49 -11.75
CA VAL A 58 -6.22 -14.50 -12.66
C VAL A 58 -5.20 -13.83 -13.58
N ASP A 59 -4.01 -14.41 -13.73
CA ASP A 59 -2.97 -13.85 -14.58
C ASP A 59 -3.23 -14.11 -16.08
N HIS A 60 -2.34 -13.57 -16.92
CA HIS A 60 -2.40 -13.74 -18.38
C HIS A 60 -2.36 -15.19 -18.87
N ALA A 61 -1.83 -16.12 -18.07
CA ALA A 61 -1.76 -17.55 -18.36
C ALA A 61 -2.92 -18.37 -17.74
N GLY A 62 -3.87 -17.71 -17.08
CA GLY A 62 -5.01 -18.37 -16.44
C GLY A 62 -4.72 -18.90 -15.03
N ARG A 63 -3.59 -18.57 -14.42
CA ARG A 63 -3.24 -19.01 -13.08
C ARG A 63 -3.83 -18.09 -12.02
N PRO A 64 -4.32 -18.62 -10.89
CA PRO A 64 -4.83 -17.78 -9.80
C PRO A 64 -3.70 -16.99 -9.16
N HIS A 65 -4.02 -15.76 -8.78
CA HIS A 65 -3.15 -14.85 -8.03
C HIS A 65 -3.48 -14.90 -6.53
N ASN A 66 -2.59 -14.42 -5.69
CA ASN A 66 -2.80 -14.42 -4.24
C ASN A 66 -3.71 -13.29 -3.72
N LYS A 67 -4.22 -12.42 -4.58
CA LYS A 67 -5.12 -11.31 -4.22
C LYS A 67 -6.46 -11.43 -4.92
N PRO A 68 -7.57 -11.00 -4.29
CA PRO A 68 -8.89 -11.02 -4.91
C PRO A 68 -9.00 -10.00 -6.04
N CYS A 69 -9.90 -10.25 -6.97
CA CYS A 69 -10.21 -9.32 -8.06
C CYS A 69 -11.14 -8.20 -7.58
N TRP A 70 -10.76 -6.95 -7.74
CA TRP A 70 -11.61 -5.79 -7.39
C TRP A 70 -12.88 -5.66 -8.24
N ASN A 71 -12.90 -6.27 -9.42
CA ASN A 71 -14.07 -6.25 -10.30
C ASN A 71 -15.03 -7.43 -10.07
N HIS A 72 -14.65 -8.39 -9.19
CA HIS A 72 -15.51 -9.51 -8.89
C HIS A 72 -16.70 -9.08 -8.02
N PRO A 73 -17.95 -9.29 -8.44
CA PRO A 73 -19.13 -8.81 -7.71
C PRO A 73 -19.25 -9.42 -6.31
N ASP A 74 -18.92 -10.68 -6.14
CA ASP A 74 -18.96 -11.34 -4.82
C ASP A 74 -17.92 -10.77 -3.87
N TYR A 75 -16.73 -10.40 -4.36
CA TYR A 75 -15.73 -9.74 -3.53
C TYR A 75 -16.20 -8.34 -3.08
N ARG A 76 -16.77 -7.55 -4.00
CA ARG A 76 -17.36 -6.24 -3.66
C ARG A 76 -18.53 -6.40 -2.66
N GLY A 77 -19.38 -7.40 -2.88
CA GLY A 77 -20.48 -7.73 -1.96
C GLY A 77 -19.98 -8.15 -0.57
N TYR A 78 -18.91 -8.93 -0.49
CA TYR A 78 -18.25 -9.29 0.75
C TYR A 78 -17.73 -8.06 1.51
N LEU A 79 -16.97 -7.19 0.83
CA LEU A 79 -16.45 -5.96 1.45
C LEU A 79 -17.57 -5.08 2.00
N LEU A 80 -18.61 -4.84 1.20
CA LEU A 80 -19.76 -4.03 1.62
C LEU A 80 -20.50 -4.67 2.80
N GLY A 81 -20.72 -5.98 2.75
CA GLY A 81 -21.39 -6.72 3.82
C GLY A 81 -20.62 -6.62 5.13
N THR A 82 -19.30 -6.85 5.10
CA THR A 82 -18.43 -6.71 6.25
C THR A 82 -18.46 -5.29 6.84
N MET A 83 -18.36 -4.26 5.99
CA MET A 83 -18.38 -2.88 6.47
C MET A 83 -19.74 -2.49 7.06
N ARG A 84 -20.83 -2.90 6.44
CA ARG A 84 -22.17 -2.66 7.00
C ARG A 84 -22.35 -3.33 8.35
N ASP A 85 -22.02 -4.61 8.44
CA ASP A 85 -22.12 -5.35 9.70
C ASP A 85 -21.34 -4.66 10.83
N MET A 86 -20.10 -4.28 10.58
CA MET A 86 -19.25 -3.62 11.57
C MET A 86 -19.82 -2.25 11.99
N PHE A 87 -20.21 -1.41 11.04
CA PHE A 87 -20.62 -0.03 11.34
C PHE A 87 -22.09 0.11 11.75
N GLU A 88 -22.95 -0.85 11.45
CA GLU A 88 -24.32 -0.93 11.98
C GLU A 88 -24.35 -1.51 13.39
N THR A 89 -23.42 -2.46 13.69
CA THR A 89 -23.37 -3.18 14.97
C THR A 89 -22.58 -2.40 16.04
N TYR A 90 -21.44 -1.81 15.67
CA TYR A 90 -20.53 -1.20 16.65
C TYR A 90 -20.46 0.32 16.50
N PRO A 91 -20.24 1.07 17.62
CA PRO A 91 -20.12 2.53 17.60
C PRO A 91 -18.71 2.97 17.16
N LEU A 92 -18.30 2.55 15.97
CA LEU A 92 -17.02 2.90 15.36
C LEU A 92 -17.07 4.33 14.80
N ASP A 93 -16.01 5.11 15.01
CA ASP A 93 -15.90 6.49 14.54
C ASP A 93 -15.32 6.59 13.12
N GLY A 94 -14.56 5.60 12.69
CA GLY A 94 -13.96 5.65 11.37
C GLY A 94 -13.41 4.32 10.87
N LEU A 95 -13.12 4.33 9.56
CA LEU A 95 -12.47 3.25 8.83
C LEU A 95 -11.14 3.74 8.26
N GLN A 96 -10.07 3.00 8.48
CA GLN A 96 -8.86 3.08 7.68
C GLN A 96 -8.82 1.87 6.72
N TYR A 97 -9.11 2.09 5.45
CA TYR A 97 -9.07 1.04 4.44
C TYR A 97 -7.72 1.04 3.70
N GLY A 98 -7.10 -0.11 3.62
CA GLY A 98 -5.86 -0.33 2.90
C GLY A 98 -5.89 -1.56 2.02
N ALA A 99 -5.36 -1.43 0.82
CA ALA A 99 -5.20 -2.52 -0.13
C ALA A 99 -3.74 -2.55 -0.60
N GLU A 100 -2.85 -2.95 0.30
CA GLU A 100 -1.42 -3.11 -0.03
C GLU A 100 -1.26 -4.23 -1.05
N ARG A 101 -1.38 -3.87 -2.32
CA ARG A 101 -1.25 -4.83 -3.41
C ARG A 101 -0.51 -4.22 -4.59
N PRO A 102 0.35 -5.01 -5.23
CA PRO A 102 1.05 -4.59 -6.43
C PRO A 102 0.06 -4.35 -7.58
N THR A 103 0.46 -3.49 -8.49
CA THR A 103 -0.22 -3.31 -9.78
C THR A 103 0.16 -4.44 -10.73
N PRO A 104 -0.50 -4.59 -11.88
CA PRO A 104 -0.08 -5.54 -12.91
C PRO A 104 1.37 -5.37 -13.34
N MET A 105 1.84 -4.12 -13.51
CA MET A 105 3.24 -3.83 -13.85
C MET A 105 4.21 -4.13 -12.70
N THR A 106 3.82 -3.77 -11.46
CA THR A 106 4.60 -4.06 -10.26
C THR A 106 4.82 -5.55 -10.08
N ASP A 107 3.78 -6.37 -10.23
CA ASP A 107 3.88 -7.83 -10.10
C ASP A 107 4.86 -8.43 -11.08
N VAL A 108 4.93 -7.92 -12.31
CA VAL A 108 5.87 -8.39 -13.32
C VAL A 108 7.28 -7.91 -13.04
N ILE A 109 7.46 -6.60 -12.83
CA ILE A 109 8.79 -5.97 -12.78
C ILE A 109 9.54 -6.32 -11.49
N PHE A 110 8.84 -6.29 -10.35
CA PHE A 110 9.46 -6.50 -9.05
C PHE A 110 9.18 -7.88 -8.46
N GLY A 111 8.05 -8.48 -8.79
CA GLY A 111 7.61 -9.75 -8.20
C GLY A 111 7.89 -10.98 -9.06
N GLY A 112 8.30 -10.82 -10.32
CA GLY A 112 8.47 -11.92 -11.26
C GLY A 112 7.20 -12.76 -11.47
N LYS A 113 6.02 -12.16 -11.23
CA LYS A 113 4.71 -12.80 -11.31
C LYS A 113 4.06 -12.57 -12.67
N GLY A 114 2.92 -13.23 -12.90
CA GLY A 114 2.13 -13.03 -14.10
C GLY A 114 1.40 -11.69 -14.12
N PHE A 115 1.22 -11.12 -15.32
CA PHE A 115 0.45 -9.89 -15.53
C PHE A 115 -1.04 -10.16 -15.26
N ILE A 116 -1.68 -9.36 -14.39
CA ILE A 116 -3.04 -9.55 -13.87
C ILE A 116 -3.94 -8.35 -14.23
N CYS A 117 -5.29 -8.39 -14.11
CA CYS A 117 -6.16 -9.54 -13.90
C CYS A 117 -6.97 -9.84 -15.17
N PHE A 118 -6.99 -11.09 -15.60
CA PHE A 118 -7.73 -11.53 -16.79
C PHE A 118 -8.91 -12.45 -16.46
N CYS A 119 -9.50 -12.33 -15.25
CA CYS A 119 -10.79 -12.97 -14.97
C CYS A 119 -11.90 -12.39 -15.87
N GLU A 120 -13.03 -13.08 -15.98
CA GLU A 120 -14.15 -12.67 -16.85
C GLU A 120 -14.63 -11.24 -16.57
N HIS A 121 -14.68 -10.81 -15.31
CA HIS A 121 -15.13 -9.49 -14.91
C HIS A 121 -14.17 -8.38 -15.37
N CYS A 122 -12.86 -8.61 -15.27
CA CYS A 122 -11.85 -7.67 -15.79
C CYS A 122 -11.86 -7.63 -17.31
N GLN A 123 -11.99 -8.77 -17.99
CA GLN A 123 -12.09 -8.81 -19.44
C GLN A 123 -13.34 -8.06 -19.95
N ALA A 124 -14.50 -8.31 -19.31
CA ALA A 124 -15.74 -7.60 -19.65
C ALA A 124 -15.60 -6.09 -19.42
N ARG A 125 -14.95 -5.67 -18.31
CA ARG A 125 -14.68 -4.27 -18.03
C ARG A 125 -13.75 -3.66 -19.07
N GLY A 126 -12.63 -4.33 -19.39
CA GLY A 126 -11.69 -3.87 -20.41
C GLY A 126 -12.34 -3.65 -21.77
N LYS A 127 -13.17 -4.60 -22.21
CA LYS A 127 -13.95 -4.48 -23.46
C LYS A 127 -14.89 -3.26 -23.44
N ARG A 128 -15.61 -3.03 -22.34
CA ARG A 128 -16.49 -1.84 -22.19
C ARG A 128 -15.70 -0.53 -22.20
N SER A 129 -14.45 -0.54 -21.73
CA SER A 129 -13.54 0.61 -21.74
C SER A 129 -12.78 0.78 -23.08
N GLY A 130 -13.12 0.00 -24.10
CA GLY A 130 -12.48 0.07 -25.43
C GLY A 130 -11.08 -0.54 -25.50
N ILE A 131 -10.65 -1.33 -24.49
CA ILE A 131 -9.34 -1.97 -24.48
C ILE A 131 -9.42 -3.28 -25.28
N ASN A 132 -8.47 -3.47 -26.19
CA ASN A 132 -8.27 -4.77 -26.83
C ASN A 132 -7.65 -5.75 -25.82
N VAL A 133 -8.50 -6.60 -25.20
CA VAL A 133 -8.12 -7.50 -24.11
C VAL A 133 -7.09 -8.53 -24.56
N ASP A 134 -7.18 -9.03 -25.78
CA ASP A 134 -6.25 -10.04 -26.29
C ASP A 134 -4.86 -9.44 -26.49
N ARG A 135 -4.78 -8.20 -26.99
CA ARG A 135 -3.50 -7.48 -27.09
C ARG A 135 -2.93 -7.09 -25.74
N ALA A 136 -3.79 -6.71 -24.74
CA ALA A 136 -3.34 -6.47 -23.38
C ALA A 136 -2.74 -7.74 -22.75
N ARG A 137 -3.37 -8.90 -22.97
CA ARG A 137 -2.90 -10.21 -22.51
C ARG A 137 -1.58 -10.62 -23.18
N GLU A 138 -1.50 -10.47 -24.50
CA GLU A 138 -0.28 -10.77 -25.25
C GLU A 138 0.87 -9.85 -24.82
N GLY A 139 0.63 -8.54 -24.75
CA GLY A 139 1.61 -7.56 -24.29
C GLY A 139 2.10 -7.85 -22.87
N GLY A 140 1.18 -8.19 -21.96
CA GLY A 140 1.53 -8.62 -20.60
C GLY A 140 2.39 -9.88 -20.58
N LYS A 141 2.09 -10.86 -21.44
CA LYS A 141 2.94 -12.05 -21.62
C LYS A 141 4.33 -11.68 -22.11
N VAL A 142 4.42 -10.87 -23.17
CA VAL A 142 5.72 -10.44 -23.73
C VAL A 142 6.54 -9.68 -22.70
N LEU A 143 5.90 -8.84 -21.87
CA LEU A 143 6.57 -8.15 -20.77
C LEU A 143 7.10 -9.13 -19.72
N CYS A 144 6.30 -10.13 -19.32
CA CYS A 144 6.74 -11.18 -18.40
C CYS A 144 7.93 -11.96 -18.95
N ASP A 145 7.89 -12.31 -20.24
CA ASP A 145 8.97 -13.05 -20.92
C ASP A 145 10.25 -12.20 -20.96
N LEU A 146 10.16 -10.89 -21.27
CA LEU A 146 11.29 -9.97 -21.27
C LEU A 146 11.93 -9.89 -19.87
N VAL A 147 11.15 -9.58 -18.83
CA VAL A 147 11.66 -9.45 -17.45
C VAL A 147 12.29 -10.77 -17.00
N THR A 148 11.66 -11.91 -17.29
CA THR A 148 12.20 -13.23 -16.98
C THR A 148 13.54 -13.48 -17.69
N ALA A 149 13.64 -13.13 -18.97
CA ALA A 149 14.88 -13.31 -19.75
C ALA A 149 15.99 -12.37 -19.25
N LEU A 150 15.66 -11.15 -18.84
CA LEU A 150 16.60 -10.20 -18.22
C LEU A 150 17.18 -10.77 -16.92
N THR A 151 16.30 -11.20 -16.01
CA THR A 151 16.70 -11.78 -14.72
C THR A 151 17.56 -13.04 -14.87
N LYS A 152 17.27 -13.87 -15.90
CA LYS A 152 18.05 -15.07 -16.20
C LYS A 152 19.34 -14.79 -17.00
N GLY A 153 19.58 -13.54 -17.39
CA GLY A 153 20.73 -13.18 -18.22
C GLY A 153 20.69 -13.72 -19.67
N THR A 154 19.51 -14.13 -20.16
CA THR A 154 19.32 -14.71 -21.52
C THR A 154 18.73 -13.71 -22.51
N ALA A 155 18.31 -12.54 -22.06
CA ALA A 155 17.78 -11.49 -22.92
C ALA A 155 18.88 -10.92 -23.85
N ARG A 156 18.50 -10.70 -25.10
CA ARG A 156 19.30 -9.92 -26.05
C ARG A 156 18.77 -8.51 -26.10
N THR A 157 19.59 -7.54 -25.77
CA THR A 157 19.23 -6.13 -25.67
C THR A 157 20.23 -5.26 -26.44
N PRO A 158 20.27 -5.38 -27.79
CA PRO A 158 21.27 -4.68 -28.59
C PRO A 158 21.15 -3.14 -28.48
N ASP A 159 19.94 -2.63 -28.28
CA ASP A 159 19.68 -1.20 -28.14
C ASP A 159 19.61 -0.73 -26.67
N GLY A 160 19.95 -1.63 -25.72
CA GLY A 160 19.84 -1.38 -24.29
C GLY A 160 18.51 -1.86 -23.68
N VAL A 161 18.53 -2.21 -22.39
CA VAL A 161 17.40 -2.83 -21.71
C VAL A 161 16.17 -1.92 -21.71
N MET A 162 16.37 -0.63 -21.44
CA MET A 162 15.24 0.31 -21.35
C MET A 162 14.58 0.52 -22.72
N ALA A 163 15.36 0.53 -23.81
CA ALA A 163 14.79 0.61 -25.15
C ALA A 163 13.94 -0.62 -25.49
N GLU A 164 14.37 -1.82 -25.13
CA GLU A 164 13.59 -3.05 -25.31
C GLU A 164 12.31 -3.04 -24.49
N PHE A 165 12.37 -2.57 -23.23
CA PHE A 165 11.19 -2.40 -22.40
C PHE A 165 10.19 -1.42 -23.02
N LEU A 166 10.63 -0.25 -23.46
CA LEU A 166 9.79 0.74 -24.14
C LEU A 166 9.22 0.22 -25.45
N ALA A 167 9.99 -0.58 -26.21
CA ALA A 167 9.52 -1.20 -27.43
C ALA A 167 8.33 -2.14 -27.19
N VAL A 168 8.31 -2.87 -26.08
CA VAL A 168 7.14 -3.67 -25.67
C VAL A 168 5.93 -2.78 -25.45
N LEU A 169 6.09 -1.68 -24.71
CA LEU A 169 4.98 -0.76 -24.41
C LEU A 169 4.47 -0.03 -25.66
N LEU A 170 5.36 0.34 -26.58
CA LEU A 170 4.98 0.95 -27.87
C LEU A 170 4.22 -0.04 -28.76
N LYS A 171 4.65 -1.28 -28.80
CA LYS A 171 3.98 -2.33 -29.57
C LYS A 171 2.63 -2.74 -28.98
N TYR A 172 2.52 -2.73 -27.65
CA TYR A 172 1.34 -3.13 -26.89
C TYR A 172 0.90 -2.03 -25.91
N PRO A 173 0.40 -0.88 -26.40
CA PRO A 173 -0.04 0.21 -25.52
C PRO A 173 -1.20 -0.20 -24.61
N GLU A 174 -1.88 -1.29 -24.94
CA GLU A 174 -2.94 -1.90 -24.13
C GLU A 174 -2.42 -2.38 -22.75
N VAL A 175 -1.13 -2.61 -22.58
CA VAL A 175 -0.51 -2.90 -21.28
C VAL A 175 -0.69 -1.73 -20.31
N LEU A 176 -0.42 -0.50 -20.78
CA LEU A 176 -0.63 0.71 -19.98
C LEU A 176 -2.12 1.00 -19.74
N ALA A 177 -2.98 0.75 -20.75
CA ALA A 177 -4.42 0.87 -20.58
C ALA A 177 -4.96 -0.15 -19.55
N TRP A 178 -4.39 -1.35 -19.48
CA TRP A 178 -4.73 -2.37 -18.50
C TRP A 178 -4.25 -2.01 -17.09
N GLU A 179 -3.05 -1.45 -16.97
CA GLU A 179 -2.54 -0.87 -15.73
C GLU A 179 -3.48 0.22 -15.21
N ARG A 180 -3.93 1.13 -16.06
CA ARG A 180 -4.89 2.17 -15.71
C ARG A 180 -6.23 1.59 -15.25
N LEU A 181 -6.76 0.58 -15.96
CA LEU A 181 -7.99 -0.12 -15.59
C LEU A 181 -7.91 -0.69 -14.16
N TRP A 182 -6.74 -1.18 -13.77
CA TRP A 182 -6.51 -1.70 -12.43
C TRP A 182 -6.62 -0.58 -11.38
N HIS A 183 -5.96 0.56 -11.61
CA HIS A 183 -6.04 1.73 -10.71
C HIS A 183 -7.47 2.24 -10.57
N ASP A 184 -8.20 2.36 -11.68
CA ASP A 184 -9.60 2.79 -11.69
C ASP A 184 -10.49 1.82 -10.90
N SER A 185 -10.23 0.51 -11.02
CA SER A 185 -10.96 -0.51 -10.26
C SER A 185 -10.74 -0.38 -8.75
N GLY A 186 -9.51 -0.08 -8.33
CA GLY A 186 -9.17 0.18 -6.93
C GLY A 186 -9.84 1.44 -6.39
N ASN A 187 -9.80 2.52 -7.15
CA ASN A 187 -10.46 3.79 -6.77
C ASN A 187 -11.98 3.63 -6.65
N GLU A 188 -12.61 2.84 -7.53
CA GLU A 188 -14.04 2.54 -7.39
C GLU A 188 -14.36 1.75 -6.11
N VAL A 189 -13.50 0.83 -5.67
CA VAL A 189 -13.70 0.13 -4.40
C VAL A 189 -13.60 1.11 -3.22
N HIS A 190 -12.64 2.03 -3.24
CA HIS A 190 -12.56 3.09 -2.21
C HIS A 190 -13.82 3.95 -2.19
N LYS A 191 -14.30 4.41 -3.37
CA LYS A 191 -15.54 5.16 -3.48
C LYS A 191 -16.75 4.37 -2.96
N LEU A 192 -16.85 3.11 -3.32
CA LEU A 192 -17.93 2.22 -2.91
C LEU A 192 -18.01 2.10 -1.38
N LEU A 193 -16.88 1.95 -0.71
CA LEU A 193 -16.80 1.90 0.75
C LEU A 193 -17.14 3.25 1.39
N TYR A 194 -16.60 4.34 0.84
CA TYR A 194 -16.89 5.69 1.30
C TYR A 194 -18.40 5.98 1.25
N ASP A 195 -19.01 5.80 0.09
CA ASP A 195 -20.46 6.08 -0.11
C ASP A 195 -21.32 5.21 0.84
N ALA A 196 -20.98 3.93 0.99
CA ALA A 196 -21.70 3.02 1.87
C ALA A 196 -21.63 3.44 3.35
N LEU A 197 -20.46 3.82 3.84
CA LEU A 197 -20.27 4.23 5.23
C LEU A 197 -20.91 5.59 5.51
N LYS A 198 -20.81 6.54 4.59
CA LYS A 198 -21.47 7.84 4.70
C LYS A 198 -23.00 7.69 4.68
N ALA A 199 -23.53 6.71 3.97
CA ALA A 199 -24.98 6.42 3.99
C ALA A 199 -25.45 5.81 5.32
N ILE A 200 -24.60 5.02 6.01
CA ILE A 200 -24.91 4.47 7.34
C ILE A 200 -24.86 5.58 8.39
N ARG A 201 -23.75 6.29 8.46
CA ARG A 201 -23.52 7.42 9.40
C ARG A 201 -22.64 8.48 8.75
N PRO A 202 -23.18 9.65 8.39
CA PRO A 202 -22.43 10.70 7.68
C PRO A 202 -21.18 11.19 8.42
N GLN A 203 -21.16 11.10 9.75
CA GLN A 203 -20.04 11.52 10.60
C GLN A 203 -18.88 10.51 10.67
N VAL A 204 -19.07 9.28 10.19
CA VAL A 204 -17.98 8.28 10.14
C VAL A 204 -16.86 8.80 9.24
N GLU A 205 -15.66 8.82 9.76
CA GLU A 205 -14.48 9.23 8.99
C GLU A 205 -13.92 8.04 8.18
N VAL A 206 -13.73 8.22 6.90
CA VAL A 206 -13.21 7.19 6.00
C VAL A 206 -11.84 7.60 5.50
N GLY A 207 -10.83 6.84 5.87
CA GLY A 207 -9.45 7.10 5.51
C GLY A 207 -8.88 6.10 4.53
N ARG A 208 -7.96 6.57 3.68
CA ARG A 208 -7.18 5.74 2.78
C ARG A 208 -5.79 5.52 3.34
N HIS A 209 -5.48 4.25 3.62
CA HIS A 209 -4.12 3.82 3.88
C HIS A 209 -3.39 3.66 2.54
N VAL A 210 -2.35 4.45 2.34
CA VAL A 210 -1.60 4.48 1.08
C VAL A 210 -0.33 3.67 1.23
N ASP A 211 -0.22 2.66 0.37
CA ASP A 211 0.89 1.72 0.33
C ASP A 211 2.25 2.44 0.19
N HIS A 212 3.28 1.89 0.79
CA HIS A 212 4.65 2.37 0.68
C HIS A 212 5.19 2.35 -0.78
N ARG A 213 4.54 1.62 -1.71
CA ARG A 213 4.84 1.73 -3.15
C ARG A 213 4.67 3.13 -3.70
N GLN A 214 3.83 3.94 -3.05
CA GLN A 214 3.65 5.35 -3.39
C GLN A 214 4.93 6.17 -3.11
N SER A 215 5.72 5.75 -2.14
CA SER A 215 6.95 6.41 -1.70
C SER A 215 8.22 5.59 -2.00
N SER A 216 8.09 4.48 -2.75
CA SER A 216 9.18 3.62 -3.17
C SER A 216 9.46 3.72 -4.68
N TRP A 217 10.34 2.86 -5.20
CA TRP A 217 10.72 2.82 -6.61
C TRP A 217 9.61 2.44 -7.60
N ASP A 218 8.37 2.32 -7.20
CA ASP A 218 7.28 1.93 -8.08
C ASP A 218 6.70 3.14 -8.83
N LEU A 219 7.31 3.47 -9.97
CA LEU A 219 6.88 4.59 -10.82
C LEU A 219 5.46 4.41 -11.36
N PHE A 220 5.06 3.19 -11.70
CA PHE A 220 3.71 2.92 -12.23
C PHE A 220 2.65 3.09 -11.15
N TYR A 221 2.92 2.57 -9.96
CA TYR A 221 2.02 2.79 -8.82
C TYR A 221 1.92 4.27 -8.46
N ARG A 222 3.07 4.96 -8.38
CA ARG A 222 3.13 6.39 -8.05
C ARG A 222 2.41 7.25 -9.08
N ALA A 223 2.54 6.94 -10.37
CA ALA A 223 1.84 7.63 -11.46
C ALA A 223 0.34 7.36 -11.48
N GLY A 224 -0.09 6.13 -11.19
CA GLY A 224 -1.49 5.71 -11.26
C GLY A 224 -2.32 5.98 -10.00
N SER A 225 -1.67 6.17 -8.83
CA SER A 225 -2.34 6.38 -7.53
C SER A 225 -1.90 7.70 -6.90
N ARG A 226 -2.15 8.82 -7.57
CA ARG A 226 -1.69 10.14 -7.13
C ARG A 226 -2.52 10.66 -5.96
N TYR A 227 -1.89 11.36 -5.01
CA TYR A 227 -2.57 11.95 -3.85
C TYR A 227 -3.67 12.94 -4.24
N GLN A 228 -3.51 13.69 -5.32
CA GLN A 228 -4.49 14.65 -5.81
C GLN A 228 -5.81 14.02 -6.29
N ASP A 229 -5.79 12.74 -6.61
CA ASP A 229 -6.95 12.00 -7.13
C ASP A 229 -7.71 11.25 -6.00
N MET A 230 -7.21 11.31 -4.74
CA MET A 230 -7.78 10.57 -3.61
C MET A 230 -8.88 11.32 -2.84
N PRO A 231 -8.82 12.66 -2.66
CA PRO A 231 -9.68 13.36 -1.69
C PRO A 231 -11.18 13.30 -1.96
N ASP A 232 -11.61 12.95 -3.18
CA ASP A 232 -13.04 12.90 -3.52
C ASP A 232 -13.81 11.76 -2.81
N HIS A 233 -13.08 10.81 -2.20
CA HIS A 233 -13.65 9.61 -1.57
C HIS A 233 -12.94 9.24 -0.26
N VAL A 234 -12.40 10.24 0.44
CA VAL A 234 -11.76 10.05 1.75
C VAL A 234 -11.88 11.32 2.59
N ASP A 235 -11.95 11.16 3.91
CA ASP A 235 -11.85 12.28 4.86
C ASP A 235 -10.39 12.50 5.29
N PHE A 236 -9.58 11.43 5.27
CA PHE A 236 -8.15 11.53 5.54
C PHE A 236 -7.32 10.55 4.70
N ILE A 237 -6.08 10.89 4.49
CA ILE A 237 -5.07 10.07 3.82
C ILE A 237 -3.98 9.73 4.83
N LYS A 238 -3.64 8.44 4.96
CA LYS A 238 -2.53 7.95 5.76
C LYS A 238 -1.44 7.42 4.82
N PRO A 239 -0.46 8.25 4.42
CA PRO A 239 0.72 7.75 3.71
C PRO A 239 1.58 6.93 4.65
N ILE A 240 2.14 5.82 4.16
CA ILE A 240 3.18 5.08 4.85
C ILE A 240 4.51 5.79 4.61
N VAL A 241 5.07 6.37 5.65
CA VAL A 241 6.39 7.00 5.63
C VAL A 241 7.31 6.38 6.68
N TYR A 242 7.26 5.05 6.80
CA TYR A 242 8.06 4.26 7.73
C TYR A 242 9.53 4.32 7.28
N HIS A 243 10.24 5.36 7.69
CA HIS A 243 11.62 5.63 7.28
C HIS A 243 12.57 4.49 7.66
N ASP A 244 12.38 3.94 8.83
CA ASP A 244 13.13 2.84 9.43
C ASP A 244 13.09 1.55 8.60
N ILE A 245 11.89 1.11 8.21
CA ILE A 245 11.70 -0.14 7.47
C ILE A 245 11.81 0.03 5.95
N LEU A 246 11.69 1.26 5.45
CA LEU A 246 11.73 1.46 4.00
C LEU A 246 13.13 1.28 3.43
N GLY A 247 14.18 1.65 4.13
CA GLY A 247 15.56 1.44 3.66
C GLY A 247 15.83 0.01 3.22
N PRO A 248 15.73 -1.00 4.11
CA PRO A 248 15.90 -2.40 3.73
C PRO A 248 14.88 -2.89 2.72
N ARG A 249 13.62 -2.44 2.78
CA ARG A 249 12.60 -2.80 1.79
C ARG A 249 12.86 -2.20 0.42
N LEU A 250 13.35 -0.97 0.35
CA LEU A 250 13.77 -0.34 -0.89
C LEU A 250 14.85 -1.17 -1.56
N GLN A 251 15.87 -1.57 -0.82
CA GLN A 251 16.94 -2.39 -1.35
C GLN A 251 16.43 -3.74 -1.85
N GLN A 252 15.81 -4.54 -0.98
CA GLN A 252 15.46 -5.92 -1.26
C GLN A 252 14.31 -6.09 -2.24
N ASN A 253 13.28 -5.23 -2.16
CA ASN A 253 12.05 -5.43 -2.93
C ASN A 253 11.97 -4.59 -4.20
N TYR A 254 12.86 -3.61 -4.36
CA TYR A 254 12.83 -2.69 -5.50
C TYR A 254 14.19 -2.56 -6.20
N LEU A 255 15.24 -2.13 -5.52
CA LEU A 255 16.51 -1.86 -6.18
C LEU A 255 17.18 -3.14 -6.71
N GLU A 256 17.27 -4.18 -5.89
CA GLU A 256 17.87 -5.46 -6.31
C GLU A 256 17.09 -6.14 -7.44
N PRO A 257 15.73 -6.25 -7.39
CA PRO A 257 14.97 -6.77 -8.54
C PRO A 257 15.15 -5.93 -9.81
N LEU A 258 15.19 -4.61 -9.71
CA LEU A 258 15.44 -3.74 -10.86
C LEU A 258 16.84 -3.95 -11.43
N GLN A 259 17.86 -4.03 -10.58
CA GLN A 259 19.25 -4.28 -10.99
C GLN A 259 19.43 -5.66 -11.64
N GLN A 260 18.67 -6.66 -11.19
CA GLN A 260 18.64 -7.97 -11.85
C GLN A 260 17.83 -7.97 -13.15
N GLY A 261 16.97 -6.99 -13.35
CA GLY A 261 16.02 -6.85 -14.47
C GLY A 261 16.26 -5.60 -15.31
N LEU A 262 15.37 -4.62 -15.18
CA LEU A 262 15.33 -3.44 -16.06
C LEU A 262 16.52 -2.49 -15.90
N LEU A 263 17.20 -2.47 -14.76
CA LEU A 263 18.36 -1.63 -14.49
C LEU A 263 19.67 -2.46 -14.40
N LYS A 264 19.72 -3.64 -15.03
CA LYS A 264 20.91 -4.52 -14.95
C LYS A 264 22.19 -3.88 -15.49
N GLU A 265 22.08 -2.80 -16.25
CA GLU A 265 23.21 -2.03 -16.78
C GLU A 265 23.79 -1.05 -15.73
N LEU A 266 23.10 -0.86 -14.59
CA LEU A 266 23.53 0.00 -13.49
C LEU A 266 24.01 -0.84 -12.31
N THR A 267 24.93 -0.28 -11.53
CA THR A 267 25.27 -0.80 -10.19
C THR A 267 24.17 -0.44 -9.18
N LEU A 268 24.15 -1.11 -8.03
CA LEU A 268 23.19 -0.83 -6.97
C LEU A 268 23.28 0.64 -6.46
N PRO A 269 24.49 1.22 -6.23
CA PRO A 269 24.61 2.64 -5.91
C PRO A 269 24.05 3.55 -7.00
N GLN A 270 24.31 3.28 -8.29
CA GLN A 270 23.76 4.08 -9.39
C GLN A 270 22.22 3.98 -9.45
N SER A 271 21.65 2.80 -9.16
CA SER A 271 20.21 2.62 -9.08
C SER A 271 19.61 3.42 -7.93
N LEU A 272 20.29 3.48 -6.78
CA LEU A 272 19.85 4.29 -5.63
C LEU A 272 19.94 5.80 -5.94
N ASP A 273 21.02 6.25 -6.61
CA ASP A 273 21.15 7.63 -7.05
C ASP A 273 20.02 8.03 -8.00
N LEU A 274 19.66 7.13 -8.91
CA LEU A 274 18.53 7.33 -9.82
C LEU A 274 17.18 7.42 -9.07
N PHE A 275 16.98 6.59 -8.04
CA PHE A 275 15.82 6.68 -7.15
C PHE A 275 15.74 8.05 -6.49
N TYR A 276 16.80 8.51 -5.86
CA TYR A 276 16.81 9.81 -5.21
C TYR A 276 16.54 10.95 -6.20
N ALA A 277 17.16 10.92 -7.36
CA ALA A 277 16.94 11.92 -8.40
C ALA A 277 15.48 11.93 -8.91
N TRP A 278 14.88 10.77 -9.14
CA TRP A 278 13.52 10.67 -9.67
C TRP A 278 12.45 11.06 -8.67
N PHE A 279 12.70 10.82 -7.39
CA PHE A 279 11.70 11.07 -6.34
C PHE A 279 11.96 12.34 -5.53
N GLY A 280 13.00 13.10 -5.89
CA GLY A 280 13.29 14.40 -5.27
C GLY A 280 13.90 14.29 -3.87
N HIS A 281 14.64 13.21 -3.61
CA HIS A 281 15.43 13.06 -2.39
C HIS A 281 16.86 13.55 -2.62
N SER A 282 17.47 14.13 -1.58
CA SER A 282 18.86 14.61 -1.65
C SER A 282 19.82 13.50 -1.23
N ARG A 283 20.88 13.28 -2.02
CA ARG A 283 21.99 12.40 -1.63
C ARG A 283 22.73 12.85 -0.39
N ASP A 284 22.71 14.13 -0.10
CA ASP A 284 23.37 14.66 1.11
C ASP A 284 22.56 14.43 2.39
N ALA A 285 21.26 14.17 2.24
CA ALA A 285 20.34 13.95 3.35
C ALA A 285 20.00 12.47 3.56
N GLU A 286 20.14 11.64 2.54
CA GLU A 286 19.73 10.24 2.56
C GLU A 286 20.92 9.28 2.49
N PRO A 287 20.81 8.07 3.06
CA PRO A 287 21.93 7.14 3.16
C PRO A 287 22.38 6.58 1.80
N GLY A 288 23.65 6.16 1.73
CA GLY A 288 24.16 5.28 0.68
C GLY A 288 23.67 3.85 0.85
N VAL A 289 23.98 2.99 -0.12
CA VAL A 289 23.54 1.57 -0.13
C VAL A 289 23.99 0.83 1.14
N GLU A 290 25.17 1.15 1.65
CA GLU A 290 25.76 0.52 2.83
C GLU A 290 25.00 0.79 4.14
N LEU A 291 24.23 1.89 4.18
CA LEU A 291 23.47 2.31 5.34
C LEU A 291 21.94 2.13 5.16
N LEU A 292 21.49 1.66 4.00
CA LEU A 292 20.04 1.46 3.76
C LEU A 292 19.39 0.52 4.79
N ALA A 293 20.16 -0.40 5.36
CA ALA A 293 19.66 -1.30 6.41
C ALA A 293 19.25 -0.56 7.69
N GLU A 294 19.80 0.64 7.93
CA GLU A 294 19.50 1.47 9.09
C GLU A 294 18.25 2.35 8.89
N GLY A 295 17.71 2.37 7.67
CA GLY A 295 16.55 3.18 7.31
C GLY A 295 16.89 4.38 6.43
N LEU A 296 15.88 5.25 6.22
CA LEU A 296 16.00 6.54 5.56
C LEU A 296 15.92 7.67 6.59
N SER A 297 16.35 8.87 6.22
CA SER A 297 16.43 9.99 7.15
C SER A 297 15.06 10.57 7.55
N PRO A 298 14.98 11.39 8.62
CA PRO A 298 13.79 12.20 8.90
C PRO A 298 13.42 13.15 7.76
N GLN A 299 14.38 13.54 6.89
CA GLN A 299 14.09 14.37 5.72
C GLN A 299 13.23 13.63 4.67
N TYR A 300 13.39 12.31 4.53
CA TYR A 300 12.48 11.46 3.74
C TYR A 300 11.03 11.59 4.24
N VAL A 301 10.82 11.53 5.55
CA VAL A 301 9.48 11.70 6.16
C VAL A 301 8.88 13.05 5.81
N TYR A 302 9.68 14.11 5.91
CA TYR A 302 9.26 15.46 5.49
C TYR A 302 8.83 15.50 4.02
N ASN A 303 9.67 14.99 3.11
CA ASN A 303 9.44 15.06 1.67
C ASN A 303 8.17 14.31 1.25
N GLU A 304 8.00 13.07 1.73
CA GLU A 304 6.85 12.25 1.39
C GLU A 304 5.55 12.73 2.05
N THR A 305 5.62 13.23 3.28
CA THR A 305 4.46 13.86 3.95
C THR A 305 4.05 15.14 3.22
N LYS A 306 5.00 16.01 2.88
CA LYS A 306 4.75 17.26 2.14
C LYS A 306 4.08 16.97 0.80
N ARG A 307 4.56 15.97 0.06
CA ARG A 307 3.95 15.54 -1.21
C ARG A 307 2.50 15.11 -1.03
N ALA A 308 2.19 14.38 0.05
CA ALA A 308 0.82 13.97 0.35
C ALA A 308 -0.07 15.17 0.73
N VAL A 309 0.45 16.12 1.52
CA VAL A 309 -0.26 17.35 1.92
C VAL A 309 -0.55 18.24 0.71
N GLU A 310 0.45 18.47 -0.14
CA GLU A 310 0.29 19.24 -1.38
C GLU A 310 -0.69 18.58 -2.34
N GLY A 311 -0.63 17.26 -2.48
CA GLY A 311 -1.58 16.50 -3.31
C GLY A 311 -3.00 16.53 -2.75
N ALA A 312 -3.19 16.42 -1.45
CA ALA A 312 -4.50 16.54 -0.81
C ALA A 312 -5.09 17.96 -0.95
N ALA A 313 -4.23 19.00 -1.05
CA ALA A 313 -4.61 20.39 -1.27
C ALA A 313 -5.71 20.89 -0.31
N GLY A 314 -5.65 20.49 0.96
CA GLY A 314 -6.63 20.86 1.99
C GLY A 314 -8.00 20.19 1.88
N ARG A 315 -8.23 19.31 0.88
CA ARG A 315 -9.50 18.60 0.68
C ARG A 315 -9.65 17.36 1.56
N ALA A 316 -8.55 16.83 2.09
CA ALA A 316 -8.53 15.73 3.06
C ALA A 316 -7.41 15.97 4.06
N ALA A 317 -7.59 15.52 5.31
CA ALA A 317 -6.53 15.54 6.30
C ALA A 317 -5.40 14.55 5.91
N VAL A 318 -4.15 14.86 6.25
CA VAL A 318 -3.04 13.94 6.06
C VAL A 318 -2.50 13.55 7.43
N TYR A 319 -2.53 12.25 7.72
CA TYR A 319 -1.96 11.67 8.93
C TYR A 319 -0.75 10.82 8.54
N ALA A 320 0.46 11.34 8.81
CA ALA A 320 1.69 10.64 8.46
C ALA A 320 1.80 9.32 9.24
N GLY A 321 1.94 8.20 8.54
CA GLY A 321 2.16 6.91 9.18
C GLY A 321 3.63 6.73 9.51
N ILE A 322 3.97 6.68 10.80
CA ILE A 322 5.35 6.54 11.31
C ILE A 322 5.51 5.15 11.90
N GLY A 323 6.57 4.43 11.51
CA GLY A 323 6.95 3.15 12.09
C GLY A 323 7.60 3.36 13.46
N LEU A 324 7.29 2.50 14.41
CA LEU A 324 7.91 2.45 15.73
C LEU A 324 8.26 1.00 16.08
N ASP A 325 9.45 0.80 16.65
CA ASP A 325 9.88 -0.49 17.19
C ASP A 325 9.64 -1.62 16.18
N ILE A 326 10.38 -1.61 15.09
CA ILE A 326 10.18 -2.51 13.95
C ILE A 326 10.78 -3.89 14.20
N PRO A 327 10.22 -4.97 13.63
CA PRO A 327 10.84 -6.27 13.64
C PRO A 327 12.19 -6.29 12.92
N SER A 328 13.18 -6.91 13.53
CA SER A 328 14.53 -7.07 12.97
C SER A 328 14.60 -8.00 11.75
N GLY A 329 13.49 -8.63 11.38
CA GLY A 329 13.38 -9.51 10.23
C GLY A 329 12.16 -9.24 9.35
N SER A 330 12.00 -10.01 8.30
CA SER A 330 10.86 -9.88 7.36
C SER A 330 9.55 -10.46 7.89
N GLY A 331 9.53 -11.07 9.08
CA GLY A 331 8.39 -11.82 9.64
C GLY A 331 7.77 -11.18 10.87
N TRP A 332 6.51 -11.55 11.12
CA TRP A 332 5.79 -11.24 12.35
C TRP A 332 6.38 -12.06 13.52
N GLY A 333 6.47 -11.44 14.71
CA GLY A 333 6.92 -12.11 15.92
C GLY A 333 8.43 -12.35 16.01
N THR A 334 9.23 -11.64 15.23
CA THR A 334 10.69 -11.60 15.37
C THR A 334 11.10 -10.56 16.41
N ASP A 335 12.37 -10.63 16.86
CA ASP A 335 12.93 -9.61 17.74
C ASP A 335 12.70 -8.20 17.18
N VAL A 336 12.33 -7.28 18.06
CA VAL A 336 12.00 -5.91 17.69
C VAL A 336 13.21 -5.02 17.91
N TRP A 337 13.58 -4.24 16.91
CA TRP A 337 14.54 -3.15 17.09
C TRP A 337 13.82 -1.97 17.72
N GLN A 338 14.32 -1.54 18.87
CA GLN A 338 13.80 -0.34 19.50
C GLN A 338 14.21 0.88 18.68
N SER A 339 13.23 1.71 18.37
CA SER A 339 13.46 2.96 17.70
C SER A 339 14.30 3.92 18.55
N ASP A 340 15.23 4.63 17.92
CA ASP A 340 15.98 5.68 18.59
C ASP A 340 15.06 6.84 19.01
N PRO A 341 15.04 7.25 20.29
CA PRO A 341 14.14 8.29 20.76
C PRO A 341 14.34 9.66 20.09
N GLU A 342 15.56 10.01 19.71
CA GLU A 342 15.85 11.29 19.05
C GLU A 342 15.37 11.25 17.61
N GLU A 343 15.55 10.13 16.94
CA GLU A 343 15.05 9.91 15.58
C GLU A 343 13.51 9.91 15.54
N VAL A 344 12.85 9.21 16.48
CA VAL A 344 11.38 9.26 16.61
C VAL A 344 10.89 10.68 16.81
N TYR A 345 11.57 11.46 17.66
CA TYR A 345 11.22 12.88 17.85
C TYR A 345 11.35 13.66 16.54
N ALA A 346 12.48 13.51 15.85
CA ALA A 346 12.77 14.23 14.61
C ALA A 346 11.78 13.88 13.48
N VAL A 347 11.38 12.62 13.33
CA VAL A 347 10.41 12.24 12.28
C VAL A 347 9.01 12.76 12.56
N VAL A 348 8.60 12.83 13.84
CA VAL A 348 7.31 13.45 14.23
C VAL A 348 7.35 14.96 13.92
N GLU A 349 8.40 15.65 14.33
CA GLU A 349 8.59 17.08 14.01
C GLU A 349 8.56 17.33 12.51
N LYS A 350 9.29 16.54 11.72
CA LYS A 350 9.34 16.62 10.26
C LYS A 350 7.97 16.40 9.61
N ALA A 351 7.19 15.44 10.09
CA ALA A 351 5.84 15.21 9.58
C ALA A 351 4.94 16.43 9.79
N PHE A 352 4.97 17.04 10.98
CA PHE A 352 4.18 18.24 11.26
C PHE A 352 4.71 19.48 10.51
N THR A 353 6.03 19.65 10.40
CA THR A 353 6.64 20.73 9.61
C THR A 353 6.24 20.63 8.13
N ALA A 354 6.06 19.42 7.61
CA ALA A 354 5.54 19.16 6.26
C ALA A 354 4.05 19.49 6.09
N GLY A 355 3.33 19.81 7.17
CA GLY A 355 1.92 20.18 7.14
C GLY A 355 0.94 19.05 7.48
N ALA A 356 1.41 17.92 8.03
CA ALA A 356 0.51 16.87 8.50
C ALA A 356 -0.48 17.39 9.55
N ALA A 357 -1.72 16.94 9.47
CA ALA A 357 -2.76 17.22 10.46
C ALA A 357 -2.59 16.36 11.73
N GLY A 358 -1.81 15.28 11.63
CA GLY A 358 -1.51 14.38 12.73
C GLY A 358 -0.60 13.25 12.26
N ILE A 359 -0.32 12.33 13.16
CA ILE A 359 0.45 11.13 12.87
C ILE A 359 -0.33 9.87 13.24
N VAL A 360 0.06 8.75 12.64
CA VAL A 360 -0.37 7.42 13.04
C VAL A 360 0.88 6.63 13.43
N ALA A 361 1.07 6.43 14.74
CA ALA A 361 2.07 5.49 15.23
C ALA A 361 1.66 4.09 14.75
N SER A 362 2.53 3.45 14.01
CA SER A 362 2.21 2.21 13.30
C SER A 362 3.13 1.12 13.77
N ARG A 363 2.60 0.04 14.09
CA ARG A 363 3.01 -1.33 14.38
C ARG A 363 1.98 -1.93 15.32
N GLU A 364 2.17 -3.18 15.71
CA GLU A 364 1.25 -3.87 16.64
C GLU A 364 1.53 -3.46 18.10
N TYR A 365 0.52 -3.58 18.95
CA TYR A 365 0.65 -3.22 20.36
C TYR A 365 1.74 -4.00 21.11
N GLU A 366 1.97 -5.22 20.69
CA GLU A 366 2.95 -6.12 21.28
C GLU A 366 4.39 -5.74 20.91
N GLU A 367 4.56 -4.93 19.87
CA GLU A 367 5.85 -4.49 19.36
C GLU A 367 6.22 -3.09 19.87
N ILE A 368 5.25 -2.17 19.95
CA ILE A 368 5.49 -0.77 20.33
C ILE A 368 5.75 -0.66 21.83
N THR A 369 6.88 -0.10 22.21
CA THR A 369 7.20 0.16 23.60
C THR A 369 6.50 1.42 24.13
N THR A 370 6.23 1.44 25.44
CA THR A 370 5.72 2.65 26.10
C THR A 370 6.69 3.81 25.99
N ALA A 371 8.00 3.54 25.95
CA ALA A 371 9.04 4.54 25.81
C ALA A 371 8.92 5.27 24.46
N SER A 372 8.79 4.52 23.36
CA SER A 372 8.61 5.08 22.01
C SER A 372 7.32 5.90 21.90
N LEU A 373 6.21 5.43 22.50
CA LEU A 373 4.96 6.20 22.55
C LEU A 373 5.09 7.48 23.36
N GLN A 374 5.86 7.49 24.45
CA GLN A 374 6.12 8.69 25.25
C GLN A 374 6.92 9.75 24.45
N VAL A 375 7.89 9.32 23.65
CA VAL A 375 8.65 10.24 22.77
C VAL A 375 7.73 10.84 21.72
N VAL A 376 6.89 10.04 21.05
CA VAL A 376 5.87 10.54 20.14
C VAL A 376 4.98 11.57 20.83
N GLY A 377 4.47 11.27 22.01
CA GLY A 377 3.62 12.17 22.77
C GLY A 377 4.30 13.47 23.15
N ARG A 378 5.61 13.44 23.48
CA ARG A 378 6.42 14.64 23.72
C ARG A 378 6.55 15.49 22.46
N ALA A 379 7.01 14.90 21.35
CA ALA A 379 7.18 15.59 20.10
C ALA A 379 5.88 16.24 19.59
N VAL A 380 4.75 15.55 19.73
CA VAL A 380 3.43 16.10 19.40
C VAL A 380 3.12 17.35 20.24
N ARG A 381 3.30 17.31 21.58
CA ARG A 381 3.03 18.46 22.45
C ARG A 381 3.93 19.65 22.10
N ASP A 382 5.23 19.42 21.94
CA ASP A 382 6.19 20.48 21.67
C ASP A 382 5.86 21.20 20.33
N VAL A 383 5.42 20.45 19.31
CA VAL A 383 4.98 21.04 18.03
C VAL A 383 3.66 21.83 18.19
N TRP A 384 2.72 21.36 19.02
CA TRP A 384 1.44 22.07 19.23
C TRP A 384 1.63 23.36 20.05
N GLU A 385 2.56 23.38 20.99
CA GLU A 385 2.85 24.57 21.79
C GLU A 385 3.59 25.66 21.00
N THR A 386 4.19 25.32 19.86
CA THR A 386 4.91 26.24 18.98
C THR A 386 4.10 26.76 17.79
N ARG A 387 2.88 26.23 17.58
CA ARG A 387 1.93 26.68 16.54
C ARG A 387 0.90 27.68 17.08
#